data_9aaca12dc2c45573d7dd331d14918f32
#
_entry.id   9aaca12dc2c45573d7dd331d14918f32
#
_cell.length_a   1.000
_cell.length_b   1.000
_cell.length_c   1.000
_cell.angle_alpha   90.00
_cell.angle_beta   90.00
_cell.angle_gamma   90.00
#
_symmetry.space_group_name_H-M   'P 1'
#
loop_
_entity.id
_entity.type
_entity.pdbx_description
1 polymer ?
#
loop_
_entity_poly.entity_id
_entity_poly.type
_entity_poly.pdbx_seq_one_letter_code
_entity_poly.pdbx_strand_id
1 'polypeptide(L)'
;PQIQERKSSTPMTSHVCFSAPAAYEILLQDRKVIGNAQRVIMSGQYIPGQARSRSFLQHGSIPLQDQIPMLAGIFHNATAAQLRREMISLEATGCLSQFSQRELQDVLLEALSQAFGIQWQRRSWTEEELKGIARLQEEFQILEGAEAN
;
A
#
# COMPACT_ATOMS: atom_id res chain seq x y z
N PRO A 1 14.44 0.49 -13.32
CA PRO A 1 12.97 0.39 -13.26
C PRO A 1 12.38 1.59 -13.98
N GLN A 2 11.61 1.35 -15.04
CA GLN A 2 10.89 2.41 -15.71
C GLN A 2 9.55 2.62 -14.99
N ILE A 3 9.32 3.81 -14.49
CA ILE A 3 8.00 4.24 -14.05
C ILE A 3 7.20 4.53 -15.33
N GLN A 4 6.27 3.64 -15.67
CA GLN A 4 5.37 3.85 -16.79
C GLN A 4 4.07 4.49 -16.30
N GLU A 5 3.81 5.71 -16.75
CA GLU A 5 2.47 6.29 -16.69
C GLU A 5 1.58 5.57 -17.71
N ARG A 6 0.79 4.60 -17.28
CA ARG A 6 -0.29 4.05 -18.09
C ARG A 6 -1.58 4.78 -17.79
N LYS A 7 -2.12 5.50 -18.75
CA LYS A 7 -3.54 5.89 -18.74
C LYS A 7 -4.35 4.62 -18.99
N SER A 8 -4.89 4.02 -17.92
CA SER A 8 -5.77 2.88 -18.02
C SER A 8 -7.16 3.34 -18.47
N SER A 9 -7.57 2.95 -19.68
CA SER A 9 -8.94 3.07 -20.18
C SER A 9 -9.70 1.73 -20.14
N THR A 10 -9.16 0.71 -19.48
CA THR A 10 -9.79 -0.61 -19.42
C THR A 10 -10.68 -0.70 -18.18
N PRO A 11 -11.96 -1.11 -18.32
CA PRO A 11 -12.83 -1.31 -17.15
C PRO A 11 -12.24 -2.43 -16.27
N MET A 12 -12.24 -2.18 -14.96
CA MET A 12 -11.80 -3.15 -13.95
C MET A 12 -12.70 -4.39 -14.01
N THR A 13 -12.18 -5.49 -14.51
CA THR A 13 -12.88 -6.79 -14.54
C THR A 13 -12.52 -7.69 -13.35
N SER A 14 -11.62 -7.25 -12.48
CA SER A 14 -11.12 -8.03 -11.34
C SER A 14 -11.37 -7.28 -10.03
N HIS A 15 -11.93 -7.96 -9.05
CA HIS A 15 -12.13 -7.45 -7.68
C HIS A 15 -10.89 -7.59 -6.80
N VAL A 16 -9.78 -8.05 -7.35
CA VAL A 16 -8.50 -8.17 -6.62
C VAL A 16 -7.75 -6.86 -6.76
N CYS A 17 -7.53 -6.15 -5.65
CA CYS A 17 -6.87 -4.83 -5.61
C CYS A 17 -5.47 -4.81 -6.26
N PHE A 18 -4.83 -5.97 -6.41
CA PHE A 18 -3.51 -6.11 -7.03
C PHE A 18 -3.54 -6.47 -8.52
N SER A 19 -4.70 -6.80 -9.08
CA SER A 19 -4.78 -7.30 -10.45
C SER A 19 -4.91 -6.24 -11.53
N ALA A 20 -5.34 -5.03 -11.19
CA ALA A 20 -5.45 -3.95 -12.14
C ALA A 20 -4.42 -2.85 -11.82
N PRO A 21 -3.51 -2.50 -12.72
CA PRO A 21 -2.61 -1.39 -12.53
C PRO A 21 -3.39 -0.07 -12.60
N ALA A 22 -3.35 0.71 -11.53
CA ALA A 22 -3.81 2.08 -11.51
C ALA A 22 -2.68 3.04 -11.95
N ALA A 23 -3.02 4.29 -12.23
CA ALA A 23 -2.01 5.30 -12.49
C ALA A 23 -1.07 5.46 -11.28
N TYR A 24 0.22 5.64 -11.53
CA TYR A 24 1.27 5.84 -10.49
C TYR A 24 1.62 4.61 -9.63
N GLU A 25 1.27 3.42 -10.05
CA GLU A 25 1.73 2.19 -9.40
C GLU A 25 3.10 1.76 -9.92
N ILE A 26 3.85 1.05 -9.08
CA ILE A 26 5.17 0.56 -9.46
C ILE A 26 5.01 -0.82 -10.10
N LEU A 27 5.46 -0.90 -11.34
CA LEU A 27 5.47 -2.13 -12.11
C LEU A 27 6.91 -2.63 -12.29
N LEU A 28 7.07 -3.93 -12.29
CA LEU A 28 8.29 -4.62 -12.69
C LEU A 28 7.94 -5.69 -13.73
N GLN A 29 8.55 -5.61 -14.90
CA GLN A 29 8.23 -6.49 -16.05
C GLN A 29 6.72 -6.49 -16.37
N ASP A 30 6.11 -5.30 -16.44
CA ASP A 30 4.67 -5.08 -16.66
C ASP A 30 3.74 -5.70 -15.60
N ARG A 31 4.27 -6.20 -14.50
CA ARG A 31 3.52 -6.75 -13.36
C ARG A 31 3.59 -5.82 -12.16
N LYS A 32 2.47 -5.65 -11.50
CA LYS A 32 2.35 -4.81 -10.31
C LYS A 32 3.15 -5.41 -9.15
N VAL A 33 4.11 -4.64 -8.64
CA VAL A 33 4.93 -5.01 -7.46
C VAL A 33 4.55 -4.20 -6.23
N ILE A 34 4.04 -2.98 -6.41
CA ILE A 34 3.58 -2.12 -5.31
C ILE A 34 2.18 -1.60 -5.65
N GLY A 35 1.22 -1.92 -4.78
CA GLY A 35 -0.09 -1.31 -4.78
C GLY A 35 -0.11 -0.12 -3.83
N ASN A 36 -0.63 1.01 -4.29
CA ASN A 36 -0.75 2.19 -3.44
C ASN A 36 -2.11 2.85 -3.57
N ALA A 37 -2.51 3.57 -2.53
CA ALA A 37 -3.69 4.42 -2.52
C ALA A 37 -3.39 5.72 -1.78
N GLN A 38 -4.02 6.78 -2.24
CA GLN A 38 -3.86 8.11 -1.68
C GLN A 38 -5.22 8.70 -1.31
N ARG A 39 -5.30 9.29 -0.14
CA ARG A 39 -6.46 10.07 0.29
C ARG A 39 -6.02 11.49 0.68
N VAL A 40 -6.63 12.48 0.06
CA VAL A 40 -6.43 13.88 0.44
C VAL A 40 -7.43 14.24 1.53
N ILE A 41 -6.93 14.84 2.61
CA ILE A 41 -7.72 15.30 3.75
C ILE A 41 -7.63 16.82 3.77
N MET A 42 -8.80 17.47 3.72
CA MET A 42 -8.90 18.92 3.86
C MET A 42 -9.25 19.21 5.30
N SER A 43 -8.38 19.91 6.01
CA SER A 43 -8.62 20.33 7.40
C SER A 43 -8.91 21.83 7.50
N GLY A 44 -9.66 22.21 8.52
CA GLY A 44 -10.09 23.58 8.79
C GLY A 44 -11.44 23.94 8.18
N GLN A 45 -12.10 24.93 8.77
CA GLN A 45 -13.32 25.51 8.22
C GLN A 45 -13.02 26.25 6.91
N TYR A 46 -13.98 26.23 5.99
CA TYR A 46 -13.88 27.05 4.78
C TYR A 46 -14.02 28.53 5.14
N ILE A 47 -12.96 29.30 4.94
CA ILE A 47 -12.96 30.76 5.07
C ILE A 47 -12.62 31.32 3.68
N PRO A 48 -13.51 32.10 3.05
CA PRO A 48 -13.24 32.69 1.74
C PRO A 48 -11.94 33.49 1.76
N GLY A 49 -11.07 33.24 0.78
CA GLY A 49 -9.75 33.90 0.67
C GLY A 49 -8.62 33.31 1.50
N GLN A 50 -8.88 32.31 2.33
CA GLN A 50 -7.83 31.58 3.06
C GLN A 50 -7.56 30.23 2.43
N ALA A 51 -6.25 29.89 2.29
CA ALA A 51 -5.84 28.56 1.86
C ALA A 51 -6.15 27.54 2.98
N ARG A 52 -6.89 26.47 2.65
CA ARG A 52 -7.12 25.37 3.57
C ARG A 52 -5.85 24.53 3.70
N SER A 53 -5.57 24.08 4.91
CA SER A 53 -4.51 23.10 5.12
C SER A 53 -4.90 21.80 4.42
N ARG A 54 -3.97 21.27 3.65
CA ARG A 54 -4.10 19.97 2.97
C ARG A 54 -3.11 19.02 3.57
N SER A 55 -3.59 17.89 4.02
CA SER A 55 -2.77 16.74 4.31
C SER A 55 -3.19 15.57 3.41
N PHE A 56 -2.29 14.64 3.20
CA PHE A 56 -2.62 13.43 2.46
C PHE A 56 -2.13 12.22 3.22
N LEU A 57 -2.89 11.16 3.13
CA LEU A 57 -2.49 9.84 3.56
C LEU A 57 -2.10 9.05 2.32
N GLN A 58 -0.86 8.63 2.27
CA GLN A 58 -0.36 7.67 1.28
C GLN A 58 -0.14 6.36 1.99
N HIS A 59 -0.78 5.30 1.54
CA HIS A 59 -0.50 3.97 2.01
C HIS A 59 -0.32 3.03 0.83
N GLY A 60 0.40 1.94 1.06
CA GLY A 60 0.64 0.95 0.03
C GLY A 60 1.03 -0.38 0.65
N SER A 61 1.02 -1.40 -0.18
CA SER A 61 1.51 -2.72 0.18
C SER A 61 2.45 -3.27 -0.88
N ILE A 62 3.44 -3.98 -0.40
CA ILE A 62 4.46 -4.64 -1.19
C ILE A 62 4.39 -6.12 -0.84
N PRO A 63 3.94 -7.02 -1.72
CA PRO A 63 3.94 -8.44 -1.46
C PRO A 63 5.37 -8.95 -1.37
N LEU A 64 5.81 -9.32 -0.17
CA LEU A 64 7.14 -9.86 0.04
C LEU A 64 7.25 -11.27 -0.53
N GLN A 65 6.27 -12.13 -0.23
CA GLN A 65 6.21 -13.54 -0.65
C GLN A 65 5.13 -13.77 -1.70
N ASP A 66 5.18 -14.91 -2.38
CA ASP A 66 4.14 -15.31 -3.34
C ASP A 66 2.82 -15.61 -2.63
N GLN A 67 1.88 -14.66 -2.72
CA GLN A 67 0.53 -14.78 -2.18
C GLN A 67 -0.49 -15.27 -3.22
N ILE A 68 -0.07 -15.52 -4.45
CA ILE A 68 -0.97 -15.90 -5.55
C ILE A 68 -1.80 -17.15 -5.26
N PRO A 69 -1.24 -18.23 -4.68
CA PRO A 69 -2.05 -19.41 -4.35
C PRO A 69 -3.19 -19.10 -3.38
N MET A 70 -2.91 -18.29 -2.36
CA MET A 70 -3.89 -17.86 -1.37
C MET A 70 -4.97 -16.98 -2.02
N LEU A 71 -4.57 -15.97 -2.80
CA LEU A 71 -5.48 -15.05 -3.46
C LEU A 71 -6.40 -15.78 -4.46
N ALA A 72 -5.87 -16.72 -5.23
CA ALA A 72 -6.66 -17.54 -6.16
C ALA A 72 -7.67 -18.45 -5.43
N GLY A 73 -7.39 -18.82 -4.17
CA GLY A 73 -8.32 -19.58 -3.34
C GLY A 73 -9.45 -18.72 -2.74
N ILE A 74 -9.20 -17.44 -2.49
CA ILE A 74 -10.17 -16.51 -1.90
C ILE A 74 -11.08 -15.89 -2.97
N PHE A 75 -10.52 -15.51 -4.11
CA PHE A 75 -11.25 -14.80 -5.16
C PHE A 75 -11.71 -15.75 -6.27
N HIS A 76 -13.00 -16.07 -6.30
CA HIS A 76 -13.59 -17.04 -7.24
C HIS A 76 -13.42 -16.67 -8.72
N ASN A 77 -13.21 -15.41 -9.03
CA ASN A 77 -13.07 -14.88 -10.41
C ASN A 77 -11.60 -14.56 -10.78
N ALA A 78 -10.62 -14.99 -9.98
CA ALA A 78 -9.22 -14.80 -10.27
C ALA A 78 -8.49 -16.14 -10.29
N THR A 79 -7.89 -16.49 -11.40
CA THR A 79 -7.06 -17.70 -11.50
C THR A 79 -5.61 -17.38 -11.13
N ALA A 80 -4.89 -18.36 -10.59
CA ALA A 80 -3.46 -18.20 -10.30
C ALA A 80 -2.65 -17.82 -11.56
N ALA A 81 -3.02 -18.36 -12.72
CA ALA A 81 -2.37 -18.02 -13.99
C ALA A 81 -2.59 -16.57 -14.41
N GLN A 82 -3.78 -16.03 -14.15
CA GLN A 82 -4.09 -14.62 -14.39
C GLN A 82 -3.32 -13.73 -13.42
N LEU A 83 -3.38 -14.01 -12.11
CA LEU A 83 -2.67 -13.23 -11.08
C LEU A 83 -1.16 -13.18 -11.34
N ARG A 84 -0.54 -14.28 -11.78
CA ARG A 84 0.89 -14.30 -12.14
C ARG A 84 1.27 -13.41 -13.32
N ARG A 85 0.32 -13.08 -14.19
CA ARG A 85 0.54 -12.11 -15.28
C ARG A 85 0.41 -10.68 -14.83
N GLU A 86 -0.37 -10.43 -13.78
CA GLU A 86 -0.76 -9.10 -13.33
C GLU A 86 0.09 -8.59 -12.16
N MET A 87 0.55 -9.48 -11.28
CA MET A 87 1.31 -9.12 -10.08
C MET A 87 2.56 -9.97 -9.88
N ILE A 88 3.50 -9.43 -9.09
CA ILE A 88 4.75 -10.09 -8.72
C ILE A 88 5.11 -9.74 -7.28
N SER A 89 5.65 -10.71 -6.53
CA SER A 89 6.24 -10.48 -5.20
C SER A 89 7.72 -10.12 -5.29
N LEU A 90 8.28 -9.52 -4.24
CA LEU A 90 9.72 -9.28 -4.15
C LEU A 90 10.54 -10.57 -4.13
N GLU A 91 10.02 -11.63 -3.53
CA GLU A 91 10.64 -12.95 -3.56
C GLU A 91 10.85 -13.45 -5.00
N ALA A 92 9.80 -13.33 -5.84
CA ALA A 92 9.86 -13.74 -7.23
C ALA A 92 10.81 -12.89 -8.09
N THR A 93 11.21 -11.71 -7.63
CA THR A 93 12.23 -10.87 -8.28
C THR A 93 13.66 -11.24 -7.88
N GLY A 94 13.84 -12.08 -6.87
CA GLY A 94 15.14 -12.38 -6.27
C GLY A 94 15.66 -11.31 -5.30
N CYS A 95 14.95 -10.21 -5.07
CA CYS A 95 15.40 -9.14 -4.17
C CYS A 95 15.58 -9.64 -2.74
N LEU A 96 14.67 -10.50 -2.24
CA LEU A 96 14.71 -10.95 -0.84
C LEU A 96 15.90 -11.87 -0.53
N SER A 97 16.57 -12.45 -1.55
CA SER A 97 17.81 -13.19 -1.35
C SER A 97 19.03 -12.27 -1.15
N GLN A 98 18.90 -10.99 -1.50
CA GLN A 98 19.98 -10.01 -1.46
C GLN A 98 19.83 -9.00 -0.31
N PHE A 99 18.59 -8.76 0.15
CA PHE A 99 18.28 -7.75 1.14
C PHE A 99 17.39 -8.33 2.24
N SER A 100 17.72 -8.01 3.49
CA SER A 100 16.82 -8.24 4.60
C SER A 100 15.62 -7.26 4.54
N GLN A 101 14.54 -7.59 5.23
CA GLN A 101 13.38 -6.70 5.33
C GLN A 101 13.75 -5.31 5.87
N ARG A 102 14.71 -5.23 6.79
CA ARG A 102 15.18 -3.96 7.35
C ARG A 102 15.91 -3.11 6.32
N GLU A 103 16.79 -3.71 5.53
CA GLU A 103 17.50 -3.01 4.44
C GLU A 103 16.52 -2.49 3.39
N LEU A 104 15.46 -3.25 3.07
CA LEU A 104 14.40 -2.78 2.18
C LEU A 104 13.66 -1.57 2.77
N GLN A 105 13.39 -1.55 4.07
CA GLN A 105 12.78 -0.39 4.73
C GLN A 105 13.72 0.83 4.67
N ASP A 106 15.00 0.65 4.91
CA ASP A 106 15.98 1.72 4.87
C ASP A 106 16.13 2.31 3.45
N VAL A 107 16.13 1.47 2.42
CA VAL A 107 16.11 1.88 1.01
C VAL A 107 14.85 2.69 0.66
N LEU A 108 13.67 2.26 1.14
CA LEU A 108 12.42 2.99 0.92
C LEU A 108 12.44 4.35 1.63
N LEU A 109 12.92 4.43 2.87
CA LEU A 109 13.04 5.69 3.61
C LEU A 109 14.01 6.64 2.91
N GLU A 110 15.13 6.15 2.44
CA GLU A 110 16.11 6.93 1.66
C GLU A 110 15.48 7.48 0.37
N ALA A 111 14.82 6.63 -0.41
CA ALA A 111 14.15 7.05 -1.64
C ALA A 111 13.07 8.11 -1.40
N LEU A 112 12.28 7.96 -0.34
CA LEU A 112 11.26 8.95 0.05
C LEU A 112 11.90 10.25 0.53
N SER A 113 13.01 10.18 1.31
CA SER A 113 13.77 11.36 1.72
C SER A 113 14.24 12.17 0.51
N GLN A 114 14.82 11.51 -0.47
CA GLN A 114 15.30 12.15 -1.69
C GLN A 114 14.15 12.73 -2.53
N ALA A 115 13.07 11.98 -2.69
CA ALA A 115 11.93 12.39 -3.51
C ALA A 115 11.19 13.61 -2.95
N PHE A 116 11.06 13.71 -1.64
CA PHE A 116 10.28 14.76 -0.96
C PHE A 116 11.13 15.82 -0.27
N GLY A 117 12.46 15.68 -0.23
CA GLY A 117 13.35 16.60 0.47
C GLY A 117 13.13 16.62 1.99
N ILE A 118 12.73 15.48 2.58
CA ILE A 118 12.41 15.34 3.99
C ILE A 118 13.46 14.50 4.72
N GLN A 119 13.59 14.72 6.02
CA GLN A 119 14.41 13.89 6.89
C GLN A 119 13.51 13.09 7.83
N TRP A 120 13.70 11.79 7.85
CA TRP A 120 12.98 10.90 8.75
C TRP A 120 13.62 10.90 10.12
N GLN A 121 12.78 10.98 11.15
CA GLN A 121 13.20 10.84 12.52
C GLN A 121 12.44 9.69 13.18
N ARG A 122 13.16 8.66 13.61
CA ARG A 122 12.58 7.55 14.36
C ARG A 122 12.39 7.99 15.82
N ARG A 123 11.17 7.87 16.33
CA ARG A 123 10.84 8.17 17.72
C ARG A 123 9.87 7.16 18.31
N SER A 124 9.81 7.10 19.62
CA SER A 124 8.75 6.37 20.32
C SER A 124 7.44 7.15 20.27
N TRP A 125 6.33 6.42 20.43
CA TRP A 125 5.01 7.03 20.58
C TRP A 125 4.95 7.88 21.85
N THR A 126 4.28 9.01 21.78
CA THR A 126 3.93 9.81 22.96
C THR A 126 2.79 9.16 23.73
N GLU A 127 2.61 9.53 25.00
CA GLU A 127 1.49 9.03 25.80
C GLU A 127 0.14 9.39 25.18
N GLU A 128 0.00 10.55 24.60
CA GLU A 128 -1.22 11.01 23.94
C GLU A 128 -1.52 10.16 22.70
N GLU A 129 -0.51 9.86 21.88
CA GLU A 129 -0.66 8.97 20.72
C GLU A 129 -1.04 7.56 21.16
N LEU A 130 -0.44 7.02 22.23
CA LEU A 130 -0.80 5.71 22.76
C LEU A 130 -2.25 5.67 23.28
N LYS A 131 -2.71 6.72 23.96
CA LYS A 131 -4.12 6.84 24.37
C LYS A 131 -5.06 6.91 23.16
N GLY A 132 -4.64 7.63 22.10
CA GLY A 132 -5.39 7.69 20.86
C GLY A 132 -5.49 6.32 20.18
N ILE A 133 -4.41 5.57 20.12
CA ILE A 133 -4.37 4.21 19.57
C ILE A 133 -5.30 3.29 20.36
N ALA A 134 -5.22 3.29 21.70
CA ALA A 134 -6.08 2.45 22.53
C ALA A 134 -7.58 2.72 22.29
N ARG A 135 -7.97 4.01 22.21
CA ARG A 135 -9.36 4.38 21.89
C ARG A 135 -9.80 3.88 20.51
N LEU A 136 -8.94 4.01 19.49
CA LEU A 136 -9.24 3.51 18.15
C LEU A 136 -9.32 1.98 18.11
N GLN A 137 -8.50 1.29 18.87
CA GLN A 137 -8.59 -0.17 19.00
C GLN A 137 -9.95 -0.61 19.56
N GLU A 138 -10.48 0.09 20.57
CA GLU A 138 -11.82 -0.18 21.11
C GLU A 138 -12.92 0.09 20.08
N GLU A 139 -12.81 1.20 19.34
CA GLU A 139 -13.79 1.60 18.31
C GLU A 139 -13.80 0.64 17.11
N PHE A 140 -12.63 0.14 16.72
CA PHE A 140 -12.44 -0.74 15.57
C PHE A 140 -12.17 -2.21 15.96
N GLN A 141 -12.48 -2.59 17.18
CA GLN A 141 -12.42 -4.00 17.58
C GLN A 141 -13.34 -4.81 16.65
N ILE A 142 -12.72 -5.44 15.66
CA ILE A 142 -13.37 -6.52 14.95
C ILE A 142 -13.66 -7.56 16.02
N LEU A 143 -14.93 -7.89 16.21
CA LEU A 143 -15.38 -8.88 17.17
C LEU A 143 -14.54 -10.15 16.99
N GLU A 144 -13.53 -10.33 17.84
CA GLU A 144 -12.92 -11.63 18.05
C GLU A 144 -14.03 -12.50 18.65
N GLY A 145 -14.56 -13.43 17.85
CA GLY A 145 -15.49 -14.42 18.35
C GLY A 145 -16.90 -14.40 17.76
N ALA A 146 -17.07 -14.18 16.46
CA ALA A 146 -18.15 -14.87 15.77
C ALA A 146 -17.72 -16.32 15.59
N GLU A 147 -17.79 -17.11 16.67
CA GLU A 147 -17.71 -18.56 16.55
C GLU A 147 -18.78 -18.96 15.53
N ALA A 148 -18.31 -19.56 14.44
CA ALA A 148 -19.18 -20.18 13.45
C ALA A 148 -19.97 -21.31 14.16
N ASN A 149 -21.22 -21.07 14.46
CA ASN A 149 -22.23 -22.12 14.72
C ASN A 149 -22.69 -22.70 13.40
#